data_403bcc8979cd85deb3511f32af888226
#
_entry.id   403bcc8979cd85deb3511f32af888226
#
_cell.length_a   1.000
_cell.length_b   1.000
_cell.length_c   1.000
_cell.angle_alpha   90.00
_cell.angle_beta   90.00
_cell.angle_gamma   90.00
#
_symmetry.space_group_name_H-M   'P 1'
#
loop_
_entity.id
_entity.type
_entity.pdbx_description
1 polymer ?
#
loop_
_entity_poly.entity_id
_entity_poly.type
_entity_poly.pdbx_seq_one_letter_code
_entity_poly.pdbx_strand_id
1 'polypeptide(L)'
;MRRRVGALKAVTCHRTPKHLHHSVTIAKLPDVADIVLTTLNAKYIHAAFGLRYLLANLGPLQPRACLAEFDIHQRPLDIAEVLLARNPKIIGFGIYIWNVEPTTEVIAAIKRVRPDIKITLGGPEVSYETEDQPIVQLADHVITGEADLKFAEVCRVLLDEVPERGSPEPQHSRIAQPAAAGDSRAPNKASTVSLPKIIPAEPPEFSQMVLPYDLYTDDDIAHRIIYVEASRGCPFTCEFCLSSLDIPVRQVPLPALLEQLQRLLDRGVKQFKFVDRTFNLNIDVSKAILEFFLERYQPGHFFHFEMIPDRLPESLRQIIAKFPPGALQFEVGVQTFNEEIGAAIKRRQNYERLEDNFRFLRHETGVHIHADLIVGLPGETLESFAAGFDRLIALGPQEIQVGILKRLRGTPIVRHDAEWQMIYNPHPPCEILRNKLIDFATMQRLRRFARYWDMVGNSGNFVESTPLIWGVAQASGLCENKNDFTDQRSVPHSPFHAFLRFSDWLYARTSRTDSIALVRLMELLFEFLTVEQKLDAKPVAETMWRDYQRGGRHDKPGFLKDFLKEETVVPRRKTKPALPKRQARHLV
;
A
#
# COMPACT_ATOMS: atom_id res chain seq x y z
N MET A 1 -29.54 18.82 -65.03
CA MET A 1 -29.73 17.92 -63.83
C MET A 1 -28.78 18.33 -62.72
N ARG A 2 -29.27 19.12 -61.77
CA ARG A 2 -28.48 19.59 -60.62
C ARG A 2 -28.77 18.66 -59.44
N ARG A 3 -27.73 17.96 -58.94
CA ARG A 3 -27.81 17.17 -57.69
C ARG A 3 -27.57 18.09 -56.49
N ARG A 4 -28.53 18.13 -55.56
CA ARG A 4 -28.42 18.79 -54.24
C ARG A 4 -27.53 17.96 -53.33
N VAL A 5 -26.51 18.61 -52.77
CA VAL A 5 -25.69 18.07 -51.68
C VAL A 5 -26.38 18.49 -50.37
N GLY A 6 -26.85 17.49 -49.63
CA GLY A 6 -27.44 17.72 -48.30
C GLY A 6 -26.34 17.87 -47.25
N ALA A 7 -26.38 18.97 -46.52
CA ALA A 7 -25.50 19.23 -45.39
C ALA A 7 -25.89 18.37 -44.16
N LEU A 8 -24.99 17.49 -43.72
CA LEU A 8 -25.07 16.82 -42.42
C LEU A 8 -24.78 17.81 -41.31
N LYS A 9 -25.79 18.12 -40.52
CA LYS A 9 -25.63 18.84 -39.23
C LYS A 9 -24.94 17.92 -38.25
N ALA A 10 -23.71 18.26 -37.85
CA ALA A 10 -23.03 17.66 -36.69
C ALA A 10 -23.77 18.04 -35.41
N VAL A 11 -24.34 17.04 -34.73
CA VAL A 11 -24.88 17.18 -33.38
C VAL A 11 -23.70 17.10 -32.43
N THR A 12 -23.24 18.26 -31.97
CA THR A 12 -22.26 18.39 -30.89
C THR A 12 -22.94 18.04 -29.56
N CYS A 13 -22.77 16.81 -29.12
CA CYS A 13 -23.18 16.40 -27.77
C CYS A 13 -22.11 16.84 -26.78
N HIS A 14 -22.19 18.08 -26.26
CA HIS A 14 -21.43 18.52 -25.12
C HIS A 14 -22.05 17.93 -23.84
N ARG A 15 -21.69 16.71 -23.49
CA ARG A 15 -21.69 16.24 -22.11
C ARG A 15 -20.25 16.18 -21.67
N THR A 16 -19.75 17.25 -21.09
CA THR A 16 -18.53 17.29 -20.29
C THR A 16 -18.69 16.31 -19.14
N PRO A 17 -17.85 15.27 -19.00
CA PRO A 17 -17.79 14.53 -17.76
C PRO A 17 -17.33 15.53 -16.69
N LYS A 18 -18.06 15.60 -15.57
CA LYS A 18 -17.54 16.22 -14.35
C LYS A 18 -16.36 15.39 -13.86
N HIS A 19 -15.19 15.58 -14.45
CA HIS A 19 -13.95 15.25 -13.81
C HIS A 19 -13.84 16.19 -12.61
N LEU A 20 -13.99 15.63 -11.43
CA LEU A 20 -13.43 16.24 -10.23
C LEU A 20 -11.96 16.49 -10.54
N HIS A 21 -11.61 17.75 -10.81
CA HIS A 21 -10.26 18.22 -10.71
C HIS A 21 -9.84 18.02 -9.26
N HIS A 22 -9.22 16.87 -8.95
CA HIS A 22 -8.34 16.79 -7.81
C HIS A 22 -7.16 17.67 -8.19
N SER A 23 -7.25 18.94 -7.78
CA SER A 23 -6.15 19.89 -7.87
C SER A 23 -4.92 19.20 -7.26
N VAL A 24 -3.84 19.15 -8.02
CA VAL A 24 -2.49 18.93 -7.50
C VAL A 24 -2.41 19.76 -6.23
N THR A 25 -2.17 19.14 -5.08
CA THR A 25 -1.84 19.90 -3.87
C THR A 25 -0.47 20.49 -4.09
N ILE A 26 -0.44 21.57 -4.84
CA ILE A 26 0.70 22.47 -4.90
C ILE A 26 0.61 23.25 -3.60
N ALA A 27 1.15 22.68 -2.49
CA ALA A 27 1.57 23.54 -1.39
C ALA A 27 2.26 24.73 -2.04
N LYS A 28 2.13 25.96 -1.46
CA LYS A 28 2.85 27.15 -1.95
C LYS A 28 4.35 26.84 -1.97
N LEU A 29 4.76 26.12 -3.02
CA LEU A 29 6.14 25.75 -3.25
C LEU A 29 6.82 26.95 -3.87
N PRO A 30 8.10 27.18 -3.61
CA PRO A 30 8.84 28.25 -4.28
C PRO A 30 8.68 28.08 -5.80
N ASP A 31 8.46 29.19 -6.51
CA ASP A 31 8.29 29.20 -7.97
C ASP A 31 9.52 28.64 -8.71
N VAL A 32 10.67 28.64 -8.05
CA VAL A 32 11.96 28.09 -8.56
C VAL A 32 12.61 27.25 -7.47
N ALA A 33 13.05 26.05 -7.81
CA ALA A 33 13.78 25.15 -6.91
C ALA A 33 14.90 24.43 -7.66
N ASP A 34 16.12 24.49 -7.14
CA ASP A 34 17.26 23.79 -7.75
C ASP A 34 17.10 22.26 -7.70
N ILE A 35 16.44 21.74 -6.64
CA ILE A 35 16.21 20.33 -6.41
C ILE A 35 14.72 20.07 -6.29
N VAL A 36 14.18 19.18 -7.12
CA VAL A 36 12.80 18.70 -7.02
C VAL A 36 12.79 17.24 -6.68
N LEU A 37 12.22 16.87 -5.53
CA LEU A 37 11.93 15.47 -5.16
C LEU A 37 10.52 15.14 -5.63
N THR A 38 10.35 14.01 -6.32
CA THR A 38 9.06 13.63 -6.90
C THR A 38 8.82 12.14 -6.94
N THR A 39 7.57 11.76 -6.96
CA THR A 39 7.09 10.40 -7.23
C THR A 39 5.64 10.44 -7.72
N LEU A 40 5.22 9.36 -8.39
CA LEU A 40 3.83 9.12 -8.75
C LEU A 40 3.25 8.11 -7.74
N ASN A 41 2.38 8.58 -6.87
CA ASN A 41 1.70 7.76 -5.89
C ASN A 41 0.61 6.89 -6.54
N ALA A 42 0.38 5.68 -6.03
CA ALA A 42 -0.68 4.80 -6.52
C ALA A 42 -2.09 5.42 -6.35
N LYS A 43 -2.26 6.26 -5.33
CA LYS A 43 -3.49 7.04 -5.06
C LYS A 43 -3.11 8.32 -4.31
N TYR A 44 -3.88 9.37 -4.49
CA TYR A 44 -3.70 10.67 -3.80
C TYR A 44 -3.59 10.56 -2.27
N ILE A 45 -4.34 9.62 -1.66
CA ILE A 45 -4.37 9.45 -0.20
C ILE A 45 -3.01 9.06 0.41
N HIS A 46 -2.06 8.58 -0.40
CA HIS A 46 -0.74 8.20 0.06
C HIS A 46 0.23 9.38 -0.01
N ALA A 47 0.90 9.68 1.10
CA ALA A 47 1.98 10.64 1.16
C ALA A 47 3.33 9.96 0.96
N ALA A 48 4.22 10.52 0.15
CA ALA A 48 5.54 9.96 -0.14
C ALA A 48 6.48 10.11 1.06
N PHE A 49 6.46 9.13 1.96
CA PHE A 49 7.20 9.17 3.23
C PHE A 49 8.72 9.18 3.03
N GLY A 50 9.24 8.30 2.16
CA GLY A 50 10.68 8.26 1.86
C GLY A 50 11.21 9.56 1.27
N LEU A 51 10.45 10.25 0.41
CA LEU A 51 10.88 11.54 -0.13
C LEU A 51 10.91 12.65 0.93
N ARG A 52 10.05 12.55 1.95
CA ARG A 52 10.12 13.47 3.10
C ARG A 52 11.38 13.25 3.92
N TYR A 53 11.85 12.02 4.06
CA TYR A 53 13.16 11.74 4.67
C TYR A 53 14.29 12.35 3.86
N LEU A 54 14.30 12.18 2.54
CA LEU A 54 15.32 12.80 1.69
C LEU A 54 15.32 14.32 1.87
N LEU A 55 14.15 14.95 1.84
CA LEU A 55 14.01 16.41 2.00
C LEU A 55 14.47 16.89 3.38
N ALA A 56 14.11 16.17 4.46
CA ALA A 56 14.53 16.51 5.83
C ALA A 56 16.05 16.46 6.01
N ASN A 57 16.72 15.58 5.28
CA ASN A 57 18.15 15.30 5.41
C ASN A 57 19.04 15.98 4.36
N LEU A 58 18.51 16.94 3.58
CA LEU A 58 19.29 17.72 2.62
C LEU A 58 20.26 18.72 3.30
N GLY A 59 20.10 18.98 4.60
CA GLY A 59 20.89 19.97 5.34
C GLY A 59 20.80 21.36 4.72
N PRO A 60 21.95 22.02 4.41
CA PRO A 60 21.93 23.38 3.83
C PRO A 60 21.22 23.49 2.47
N LEU A 61 21.02 22.39 1.76
CA LEU A 61 20.32 22.37 0.47
C LEU A 61 18.79 22.34 0.61
N GLN A 62 18.25 22.06 1.80
CA GLN A 62 16.81 21.94 2.02
C GLN A 62 16.01 23.19 1.56
N PRO A 63 16.45 24.45 1.81
CA PRO A 63 15.75 25.64 1.34
C PRO A 63 15.71 25.80 -0.19
N ARG A 64 16.59 25.09 -0.91
CA ARG A 64 16.67 25.08 -2.39
C ARG A 64 15.89 23.93 -3.00
N ALA A 65 15.20 23.13 -2.19
CA ALA A 65 14.50 21.92 -2.60
C ALA A 65 13.00 22.01 -2.35
N CYS A 66 12.24 21.27 -3.15
CA CYS A 66 10.81 21.10 -2.93
C CYS A 66 10.38 19.66 -3.23
N LEU A 67 9.21 19.30 -2.66
CA LEU A 67 8.54 18.01 -2.90
C LEU A 67 7.35 18.22 -3.84
N ALA A 68 7.26 17.44 -4.92
CA ALA A 68 6.14 17.43 -5.86
C ALA A 68 5.60 16.00 -5.99
N GLU A 69 4.40 15.75 -5.52
CA GLU A 69 3.76 14.44 -5.56
C GLU A 69 2.63 14.43 -6.59
N PHE A 70 2.57 13.36 -7.38
CA PHE A 70 1.58 13.14 -8.42
C PHE A 70 0.84 11.81 -8.19
N ASP A 71 -0.20 11.56 -8.99
CA ASP A 71 -0.93 10.31 -9.05
C ASP A 71 -0.60 9.58 -10.37
N ILE A 72 -0.48 8.25 -10.34
CA ILE A 72 -0.17 7.43 -11.53
C ILE A 72 -1.17 7.56 -12.68
N HIS A 73 -2.36 8.14 -12.43
CA HIS A 73 -3.38 8.36 -13.45
C HIS A 73 -3.26 9.72 -14.14
N GLN A 74 -2.35 10.60 -13.69
CA GLN A 74 -2.06 11.86 -14.36
C GLN A 74 -1.23 11.62 -15.62
N ARG A 75 -1.45 12.47 -16.64
CA ARG A 75 -0.74 12.32 -17.91
C ARG A 75 0.76 12.64 -17.73
N PRO A 76 1.68 11.79 -18.22
CA PRO A 76 3.12 12.03 -18.09
C PRO A 76 3.60 13.40 -18.56
N LEU A 77 3.02 13.93 -19.64
CA LEU A 77 3.38 15.26 -20.16
C LEU A 77 2.94 16.39 -19.24
N ASP A 78 1.78 16.28 -18.58
CA ASP A 78 1.29 17.28 -17.63
C ASP A 78 2.19 17.30 -16.37
N ILE A 79 2.66 16.12 -15.95
CA ILE A 79 3.64 16.00 -14.86
C ILE A 79 4.98 16.66 -15.25
N ALA A 80 5.47 16.36 -16.46
CA ALA A 80 6.72 16.94 -16.96
C ALA A 80 6.62 18.48 -17.03
N GLU A 81 5.50 19.04 -17.49
CA GLU A 81 5.24 20.49 -17.53
C GLU A 81 5.35 21.12 -16.13
N VAL A 82 4.68 20.53 -15.14
CA VAL A 82 4.70 21.03 -13.75
C VAL A 82 6.10 20.95 -13.15
N LEU A 83 6.89 19.89 -13.44
CA LEU A 83 8.25 19.76 -12.96
C LEU A 83 9.18 20.79 -13.62
N LEU A 84 9.10 20.95 -14.94
CA LEU A 84 9.94 21.88 -15.70
C LEU A 84 9.65 23.35 -15.38
N ALA A 85 8.41 23.70 -15.03
CA ALA A 85 8.03 25.05 -14.62
C ALA A 85 8.83 25.57 -13.40
N ARG A 86 9.40 24.66 -12.58
CA ARG A 86 10.24 25.00 -11.41
C ARG A 86 11.69 25.29 -11.77
N ASN A 87 12.06 25.12 -13.03
CA ASN A 87 13.42 25.29 -13.54
C ASN A 87 14.51 24.54 -12.71
N PRO A 88 14.31 23.24 -12.41
CA PRO A 88 15.24 22.49 -11.58
C PRO A 88 16.57 22.23 -12.27
N LYS A 89 17.63 22.07 -11.47
CA LYS A 89 18.92 21.51 -11.90
C LYS A 89 18.98 20.00 -11.68
N ILE A 90 18.29 19.53 -10.61
CA ILE A 90 18.22 18.12 -10.21
C ILE A 90 16.77 17.73 -9.97
N ILE A 91 16.36 16.57 -10.50
CA ILE A 91 15.09 15.95 -10.14
C ILE A 91 15.37 14.55 -9.58
N GLY A 92 15.00 14.34 -8.32
CA GLY A 92 15.07 13.03 -7.65
C GLY A 92 13.73 12.30 -7.71
N PHE A 93 13.68 11.13 -8.33
CA PHE A 93 12.48 10.32 -8.47
C PHE A 93 12.48 9.12 -7.51
N GLY A 94 11.39 8.96 -6.76
CA GLY A 94 11.09 7.73 -5.99
C GLY A 94 10.39 6.68 -6.85
N ILE A 95 11.06 5.55 -7.11
CA ILE A 95 10.60 4.51 -8.03
C ILE A 95 10.14 3.27 -7.29
N TYR A 96 8.92 2.87 -7.60
CA TYR A 96 8.23 1.70 -7.06
C TYR A 96 7.64 0.87 -8.19
N ILE A 97 7.34 -0.39 -7.93
CA ILE A 97 6.79 -1.32 -8.92
C ILE A 97 5.51 -0.81 -9.61
N TRP A 98 4.73 0.05 -8.95
CA TRP A 98 3.49 0.58 -9.55
C TRP A 98 3.67 1.82 -10.41
N ASN A 99 4.81 2.51 -10.31
CA ASN A 99 5.02 3.79 -11.01
C ASN A 99 6.18 3.78 -12.02
N VAL A 100 6.93 2.70 -12.14
CA VAL A 100 8.12 2.65 -12.99
C VAL A 100 7.80 2.97 -14.46
N GLU A 101 6.73 2.40 -15.03
CA GLU A 101 6.34 2.66 -16.43
C GLU A 101 5.93 4.13 -16.66
N PRO A 102 4.94 4.70 -15.95
CA PRO A 102 4.56 6.10 -16.19
C PRO A 102 5.68 7.08 -15.83
N THR A 103 6.54 6.77 -14.85
CA THR A 103 7.70 7.62 -14.54
C THR A 103 8.75 7.57 -15.65
N THR A 104 8.93 6.42 -16.31
CA THR A 104 9.83 6.29 -17.46
C THR A 104 9.40 7.25 -18.60
N GLU A 105 8.10 7.36 -18.87
CA GLU A 105 7.56 8.31 -19.85
C GLU A 105 7.81 9.77 -19.46
N VAL A 106 7.62 10.11 -18.18
CA VAL A 106 7.90 11.47 -17.65
C VAL A 106 9.37 11.83 -17.86
N ILE A 107 10.29 10.94 -17.47
CA ILE A 107 11.74 11.16 -17.58
C ILE A 107 12.16 11.29 -19.05
N ALA A 108 11.64 10.44 -19.93
CA ALA A 108 11.92 10.50 -21.36
C ALA A 108 11.52 11.86 -21.95
N ALA A 109 10.36 12.39 -21.58
CA ALA A 109 9.89 13.71 -21.99
C ALA A 109 10.81 14.83 -21.46
N ILE A 110 11.16 14.79 -20.16
CA ILE A 110 12.05 15.78 -19.53
C ILE A 110 13.41 15.78 -20.24
N LYS A 111 14.03 14.61 -20.42
CA LYS A 111 15.35 14.50 -21.07
C LYS A 111 15.36 14.96 -22.52
N ARG A 112 14.22 14.86 -23.22
CA ARG A 112 14.07 15.36 -24.59
C ARG A 112 14.01 16.88 -24.67
N VAL A 113 13.37 17.53 -23.69
CA VAL A 113 13.15 18.98 -23.64
C VAL A 113 14.32 19.70 -22.95
N ARG A 114 14.82 19.13 -21.85
CA ARG A 114 15.87 19.72 -21.00
C ARG A 114 16.90 18.62 -20.64
N PRO A 115 17.80 18.25 -21.57
CA PRO A 115 18.82 17.22 -21.36
C PRO A 115 19.86 17.61 -20.30
N ASP A 116 19.96 18.89 -19.97
CA ASP A 116 20.84 19.46 -18.95
C ASP A 116 20.41 19.11 -17.51
N ILE A 117 19.13 18.89 -17.26
CA ILE A 117 18.63 18.53 -15.93
C ILE A 117 19.15 17.16 -15.52
N LYS A 118 19.74 17.08 -14.33
CA LYS A 118 20.23 15.81 -13.76
C LYS A 118 19.08 15.02 -13.14
N ILE A 119 18.90 13.81 -13.63
CA ILE A 119 17.88 12.88 -13.13
C ILE A 119 18.56 11.86 -12.21
N THR A 120 18.13 11.83 -10.95
CA THR A 120 18.57 10.84 -9.96
C THR A 120 17.38 9.97 -9.56
N LEU A 121 17.56 8.65 -9.63
CA LEU A 121 16.55 7.67 -9.21
C LEU A 121 16.91 7.08 -7.86
N GLY A 122 15.90 6.68 -7.12
CA GLY A 122 16.02 5.88 -5.91
C GLY A 122 14.74 5.09 -5.66
N GLY A 123 14.76 4.22 -4.67
CA GLY A 123 13.61 3.41 -4.31
C GLY A 123 13.77 1.93 -4.67
N PRO A 124 12.86 1.07 -4.16
CA PRO A 124 13.05 -0.38 -4.18
C PRO A 124 13.11 -0.98 -5.59
N GLU A 125 12.39 -0.42 -6.57
CA GLU A 125 12.34 -0.99 -7.92
C GLU A 125 13.65 -0.83 -8.70
N VAL A 126 14.44 0.20 -8.38
CA VAL A 126 15.71 0.50 -9.06
C VAL A 126 16.95 0.20 -8.20
N SER A 127 16.76 -0.42 -7.03
CA SER A 127 17.88 -0.78 -6.15
C SER A 127 18.54 -2.10 -6.52
N TYR A 128 17.91 -2.92 -7.36
CA TYR A 128 18.39 -4.25 -7.76
C TYR A 128 18.16 -4.46 -9.26
N GLU A 129 18.95 -5.36 -9.87
CA GLU A 129 18.82 -5.74 -11.29
C GLU A 129 18.76 -4.51 -12.21
N THR A 130 19.73 -3.60 -12.06
CA THR A 130 19.73 -2.26 -12.65
C THR A 130 20.06 -2.26 -14.14
N GLU A 131 20.75 -3.29 -14.66
CA GLU A 131 21.40 -3.30 -15.97
C GLU A 131 20.40 -3.21 -17.12
N ASP A 132 19.28 -3.93 -17.02
CA ASP A 132 18.30 -4.08 -18.10
C ASP A 132 17.04 -3.20 -17.93
N GLN A 133 17.09 -2.21 -17.03
CA GLN A 133 15.94 -1.35 -16.79
C GLN A 133 15.94 -0.11 -17.69
N PRO A 134 14.92 0.09 -18.56
CA PRO A 134 14.83 1.27 -19.44
C PRO A 134 14.90 2.59 -18.69
N ILE A 135 14.27 2.68 -17.50
CA ILE A 135 14.27 3.89 -16.67
C ILE A 135 15.68 4.23 -16.19
N VAL A 136 16.48 3.22 -15.83
CA VAL A 136 17.88 3.40 -15.41
C VAL A 136 18.72 3.94 -16.55
N GLN A 137 18.49 3.49 -17.79
CA GLN A 137 19.23 4.00 -18.95
C GLN A 137 18.99 5.50 -19.20
N LEU A 138 17.79 5.99 -18.92
CA LEU A 138 17.41 7.39 -19.11
C LEU A 138 17.97 8.33 -18.01
N ALA A 139 18.19 7.83 -16.80
CA ALA A 139 18.66 8.63 -15.68
C ALA A 139 20.16 8.95 -15.77
N ASP A 140 20.61 10.00 -15.08
CA ASP A 140 22.04 10.28 -14.92
C ASP A 140 22.63 9.40 -13.81
N HIS A 141 21.95 9.28 -12.68
CA HIS A 141 22.41 8.51 -11.52
C HIS A 141 21.25 7.70 -10.90
N VAL A 142 21.61 6.59 -10.27
CA VAL A 142 20.71 5.77 -9.46
C VAL A 142 21.36 5.54 -8.10
N ILE A 143 20.66 5.91 -7.03
CA ILE A 143 21.08 5.61 -5.67
C ILE A 143 20.36 4.34 -5.23
N THR A 144 21.11 3.27 -5.02
CA THR A 144 20.57 1.99 -4.54
C THR A 144 20.65 1.92 -3.02
N GLY A 145 19.70 1.21 -2.40
CA GLY A 145 19.60 1.13 -0.94
C GLY A 145 18.89 2.35 -0.32
N GLU A 146 19.24 2.70 0.92
CA GLU A 146 18.62 3.79 1.67
C GLU A 146 19.34 5.12 1.41
N ALA A 147 18.73 5.97 0.61
CA ALA A 147 19.34 7.20 0.12
C ALA A 147 19.22 8.39 1.09
N ASP A 148 18.71 8.22 2.31
CA ASP A 148 18.34 9.31 3.23
C ASP A 148 19.44 10.36 3.41
N LEU A 149 20.69 9.96 3.60
CA LEU A 149 21.85 10.86 3.69
C LEU A 149 22.60 10.97 2.36
N LYS A 150 22.68 9.88 1.60
CA LYS A 150 23.45 9.81 0.35
C LYS A 150 22.92 10.77 -0.71
N PHE A 151 21.62 11.01 -0.76
CA PHE A 151 21.03 11.95 -1.73
C PHE A 151 21.57 13.38 -1.55
N ALA A 152 21.74 13.84 -0.32
CA ALA A 152 22.35 15.16 -0.05
C ALA A 152 23.79 15.26 -0.54
N GLU A 153 24.58 14.21 -0.37
CA GLU A 153 25.97 14.15 -0.88
C GLU A 153 26.00 14.25 -2.41
N VAL A 154 25.15 13.46 -3.09
CA VAL A 154 25.02 13.48 -4.55
C VAL A 154 24.60 14.86 -5.04
N CYS A 155 23.61 15.49 -4.41
CA CYS A 155 23.16 16.83 -4.78
C CYS A 155 24.25 17.88 -4.63
N ARG A 156 25.09 17.83 -3.57
CA ARG A 156 26.23 18.76 -3.40
C ARG A 156 27.20 18.68 -4.56
N VAL A 157 27.57 17.45 -4.96
CA VAL A 157 28.49 17.22 -6.08
C VAL A 157 27.88 17.72 -7.40
N LEU A 158 26.59 17.42 -7.65
CA LEU A 158 25.90 17.83 -8.89
C LEU A 158 25.68 19.34 -8.99
N LEU A 159 25.64 20.05 -7.86
CA LEU A 159 25.53 21.51 -7.82
C LEU A 159 26.88 22.23 -7.76
N ASP A 160 28.00 21.48 -7.88
CA ASP A 160 29.38 21.99 -7.75
C ASP A 160 29.67 22.63 -6.37
N GLU A 161 28.93 22.23 -5.34
CA GLU A 161 29.11 22.69 -3.97
C GLU A 161 30.12 21.74 -3.27
N VAL A 162 31.38 22.13 -3.23
CA VAL A 162 32.41 21.47 -2.41
C VAL A 162 32.12 21.83 -0.94
N PRO A 163 32.05 20.85 0.01
CA PRO A 163 31.94 21.20 1.42
C PRO A 163 33.15 22.03 1.82
N GLU A 164 32.92 23.23 2.41
CA GLU A 164 34.00 23.99 3.03
C GLU A 164 34.68 23.08 4.05
N ARG A 165 35.95 22.74 3.79
CA ARG A 165 36.79 22.11 4.79
C ARG A 165 36.86 23.11 5.94
N GLY A 166 36.42 22.71 7.13
CA GLY A 166 36.35 23.52 8.31
C GLY A 166 37.54 24.44 8.44
N SER A 167 37.27 25.71 8.64
CA SER A 167 38.29 26.74 8.86
C SER A 167 39.21 26.31 9.99
N PRO A 168 40.52 26.27 9.81
CA PRO A 168 41.44 26.03 10.92
C PRO A 168 41.32 27.24 11.89
N GLU A 169 41.23 26.93 13.18
CA GLU A 169 41.31 27.93 14.25
C GLU A 169 42.52 28.87 14.04
N PRO A 170 42.38 30.17 14.36
CA PRO A 170 43.47 31.11 14.19
C PRO A 170 44.62 30.79 15.18
N GLN A 171 45.70 30.20 14.70
CA GLN A 171 46.94 30.16 15.45
C GLN A 171 47.60 31.55 15.43
N HIS A 172 47.75 32.12 16.60
CA HIS A 172 48.49 33.36 16.85
C HIS A 172 49.91 33.32 16.30
N SER A 173 50.21 34.36 15.55
CA SER A 173 51.47 35.04 15.28
C SER A 173 52.80 34.28 15.51
N ARG A 174 53.56 34.09 14.43
CA ARG A 174 55.02 34.31 14.43
C ARG A 174 55.43 34.96 13.12
N ILE A 175 56.06 36.11 13.27
CA ILE A 175 56.72 36.92 12.24
C ILE A 175 57.95 36.19 11.69
N ALA A 176 58.07 36.05 10.38
CA ALA A 176 59.37 35.86 9.72
C ALA A 176 59.33 36.35 8.27
N GLN A 177 60.42 36.96 7.88
CA GLN A 177 60.71 37.81 6.74
C GLN A 177 60.71 37.13 5.36
N PRO A 178 60.80 37.89 4.25
CA PRO A 178 60.53 37.44 2.89
C PRO A 178 61.75 36.81 2.19
N ALA A 179 61.52 35.82 1.35
CA ALA A 179 62.51 35.35 0.36
C ALA A 179 61.83 35.18 -1.01
N ALA A 180 62.57 35.59 -1.97
CA ALA A 180 62.43 35.79 -3.39
C ALA A 180 61.60 34.85 -4.27
N ALA A 181 61.20 35.45 -5.34
CA ALA A 181 60.59 35.08 -6.59
C ALA A 181 60.95 33.73 -7.21
N GLY A 182 59.94 33.12 -7.85
CA GLY A 182 60.09 32.22 -8.99
C GLY A 182 59.32 30.90 -8.84
N ASP A 183 58.11 30.80 -9.34
CA ASP A 183 57.81 29.83 -10.35
C ASP A 183 56.33 29.86 -10.76
N SER A 184 56.13 29.77 -12.05
CA SER A 184 54.81 29.73 -12.72
C SER A 184 54.11 28.39 -12.43
N ARG A 185 53.15 28.40 -11.51
CA ARG A 185 52.20 27.30 -11.37
C ARG A 185 51.02 27.51 -12.29
N ALA A 186 50.86 26.63 -13.27
CA ALA A 186 49.67 26.42 -14.04
C ALA A 186 48.44 26.27 -13.12
N PRO A 187 47.26 26.73 -13.52
CA PRO A 187 46.07 26.56 -12.71
C PRO A 187 45.79 25.09 -12.50
N ASN A 188 45.70 24.68 -11.24
CA ASN A 188 45.27 23.35 -10.84
C ASN A 188 43.87 23.12 -11.48
N LYS A 189 43.81 22.25 -12.49
CA LYS A 189 42.53 21.71 -12.96
C LYS A 189 41.89 21.06 -11.75
N ALA A 190 40.85 21.68 -11.22
CA ALA A 190 39.94 21.04 -10.27
C ALA A 190 39.52 19.72 -10.93
N SER A 191 39.92 18.60 -10.34
CA SER A 191 39.44 17.29 -10.77
C SER A 191 37.93 17.27 -10.55
N THR A 192 37.16 17.41 -11.62
CA THR A 192 35.73 17.19 -11.60
C THR A 192 35.48 15.76 -11.14
N VAL A 193 35.01 15.59 -9.92
CA VAL A 193 34.59 14.29 -9.39
C VAL A 193 33.38 13.84 -10.20
N SER A 194 33.59 12.96 -11.17
CA SER A 194 32.50 12.36 -11.94
C SER A 194 31.84 11.29 -11.08
N LEU A 195 30.56 11.47 -10.75
CA LEU A 195 29.78 10.46 -10.04
C LEU A 195 29.51 9.23 -10.94
N PRO A 196 29.58 8.02 -10.39
CA PRO A 196 29.19 6.81 -11.13
C PRO A 196 27.69 6.81 -11.42
N LYS A 197 27.27 5.99 -12.41
CA LYS A 197 25.87 5.80 -12.77
C LYS A 197 25.08 5.19 -11.62
N ILE A 198 25.61 4.13 -11.02
CA ILE A 198 25.03 3.43 -9.86
C ILE A 198 25.82 3.81 -8.62
N ILE A 199 25.14 4.33 -7.64
CA ILE A 199 25.71 4.83 -6.38
C ILE A 199 25.09 4.02 -5.23
N PRO A 200 25.83 3.08 -4.63
CA PRO A 200 25.35 2.36 -3.47
C PRO A 200 25.27 3.28 -2.25
N ALA A 201 24.16 3.22 -1.53
CA ALA A 201 23.99 3.87 -0.24
C ALA A 201 23.96 2.83 0.87
N GLU A 202 24.75 3.06 1.90
CA GLU A 202 24.70 2.26 3.12
C GLU A 202 23.51 2.68 3.98
N PRO A 203 22.85 1.74 4.68
CA PRO A 203 21.76 2.06 5.60
C PRO A 203 22.24 3.00 6.72
N PRO A 204 21.67 4.20 6.87
CA PRO A 204 22.08 5.12 7.92
C PRO A 204 21.53 4.71 9.29
N GLU A 205 22.23 5.10 10.36
CA GLU A 205 21.70 5.02 11.71
C GLU A 205 20.68 6.14 11.96
N PHE A 206 19.60 5.84 12.65
CA PHE A 206 18.55 6.83 12.96
C PHE A 206 19.06 8.04 13.77
N SER A 207 20.11 7.86 14.58
CA SER A 207 20.76 8.95 15.32
C SER A 207 21.43 10.00 14.42
N GLN A 208 21.68 9.67 13.16
CA GLN A 208 22.29 10.55 12.16
C GLN A 208 21.24 11.27 11.30
N MET A 209 19.98 10.87 11.39
CA MET A 209 18.90 11.36 10.54
C MET A 209 17.98 12.36 11.26
N VAL A 210 17.50 13.31 10.51
CA VAL A 210 16.37 14.15 10.90
C VAL A 210 15.08 13.44 10.54
N LEU A 211 14.20 13.27 11.53
CA LEU A 211 12.87 12.67 11.31
C LEU A 211 11.98 13.64 10.51
N PRO A 212 11.19 13.15 9.54
CA PRO A 212 10.58 14.00 8.52
C PRO A 212 9.18 14.53 8.89
N TYR A 213 8.71 14.33 10.09
CA TYR A 213 7.28 14.48 10.43
C TYR A 213 6.78 15.92 10.39
N ASP A 214 7.67 16.90 10.60
CA ASP A 214 7.33 18.34 10.46
C ASP A 214 7.07 18.74 8.99
N LEU A 215 7.48 17.91 8.02
CA LEU A 215 7.25 18.14 6.59
C LEU A 215 5.86 17.70 6.10
N TYR A 216 5.05 17.07 6.93
CA TYR A 216 3.64 16.87 6.61
C TYR A 216 2.93 18.24 6.66
N THR A 217 2.28 18.62 5.57
CA THR A 217 1.51 19.85 5.50
C THR A 217 0.15 19.71 6.18
N ASP A 218 -0.53 20.82 6.46
CA ASP A 218 -1.89 20.75 7.00
C ASP A 218 -2.87 20.11 6.03
N ASP A 219 -2.61 20.22 4.71
CA ASP A 219 -3.38 19.51 3.68
C ASP A 219 -3.13 18.00 3.74
N ASP A 220 -1.89 17.57 3.96
CA ASP A 220 -1.58 16.15 4.18
C ASP A 220 -2.35 15.61 5.41
N ILE A 221 -2.32 16.34 6.52
CA ILE A 221 -2.99 15.97 7.76
C ILE A 221 -4.52 15.87 7.56
N ALA A 222 -5.08 16.77 6.77
CA ALA A 222 -6.52 16.80 6.53
C ALA A 222 -7.03 15.70 5.57
N HIS A 223 -6.19 15.26 4.60
CA HIS A 223 -6.68 14.49 3.47
C HIS A 223 -5.92 13.20 3.21
N ARG A 224 -4.74 12.98 3.81
CA ARG A 224 -3.86 11.85 3.53
C ARG A 224 -3.63 10.96 4.76
N ILE A 225 -3.16 9.75 4.50
CA ILE A 225 -2.67 8.83 5.54
C ILE A 225 -1.29 9.33 5.99
N ILE A 226 -1.11 9.54 7.28
CA ILE A 226 0.17 9.92 7.86
C ILE A 226 0.96 8.64 8.16
N TYR A 227 2.04 8.46 7.43
CA TYR A 227 2.97 7.35 7.62
C TYR A 227 3.98 7.68 8.71
N VAL A 228 4.22 6.72 9.58
CA VAL A 228 5.22 6.79 10.66
C VAL A 228 5.96 5.47 10.75
N GLU A 229 7.16 5.48 11.33
CA GLU A 229 7.94 4.27 11.55
C GLU A 229 8.62 4.30 12.93
N ALA A 230 8.65 3.15 13.59
CA ALA A 230 9.44 2.92 14.79
C ALA A 230 10.72 2.13 14.48
N SER A 231 10.75 1.43 13.35
CA SER A 231 11.91 0.64 12.92
C SER A 231 11.96 0.45 11.41
N ARG A 232 13.17 0.18 10.90
CA ARG A 232 13.43 -0.28 9.52
C ARG A 232 14.09 -1.64 9.53
N GLY A 233 13.86 -2.40 8.45
CA GLY A 233 14.38 -3.74 8.28
C GLY A 233 13.44 -4.80 8.83
N CYS A 234 13.80 -6.07 8.58
CA CYS A 234 13.05 -7.23 9.02
C CYS A 234 14.01 -8.39 9.33
N PRO A 235 13.89 -9.07 10.48
CA PRO A 235 14.80 -10.16 10.82
C PRO A 235 14.47 -11.47 10.08
N PHE A 236 13.31 -11.49 9.38
CA PHE A 236 12.86 -12.67 8.64
C PHE A 236 13.36 -12.64 7.19
N THR A 237 13.70 -13.79 6.67
CA THR A 237 14.28 -13.99 5.34
C THR A 237 13.27 -14.52 4.33
N CYS A 238 12.01 -14.10 4.41
CA CYS A 238 10.95 -14.53 3.48
C CYS A 238 11.32 -14.19 2.04
N GLU A 239 11.33 -15.19 1.15
CA GLU A 239 11.95 -15.08 -0.17
C GLU A 239 11.21 -14.21 -1.18
N PHE A 240 9.94 -13.94 -0.95
CA PHE A 240 9.12 -13.06 -1.78
C PHE A 240 9.13 -11.59 -1.33
N CYS A 241 9.81 -11.28 -0.21
CA CYS A 241 9.70 -9.98 0.45
C CYS A 241 10.98 -9.15 0.34
N LEU A 242 10.87 -7.90 -0.12
CA LEU A 242 11.99 -6.96 -0.19
C LEU A 242 12.56 -6.63 1.19
N SER A 243 11.71 -6.54 2.22
CA SER A 243 12.18 -6.20 3.56
C SER A 243 13.09 -7.28 4.19
N SER A 244 13.11 -8.49 3.61
CA SER A 244 14.06 -9.55 4.00
C SER A 244 15.50 -9.27 3.58
N LEU A 245 15.72 -8.27 2.75
CA LEU A 245 17.03 -7.85 2.28
C LEU A 245 17.66 -6.76 3.17
N ASP A 246 16.85 -6.15 4.06
CA ASP A 246 17.26 -5.10 4.98
C ASP A 246 17.45 -5.68 6.40
N ILE A 247 18.66 -6.12 6.70
CA ILE A 247 19.09 -6.71 7.98
C ILE A 247 20.37 -6.00 8.43
N PRO A 248 20.53 -5.65 9.72
CA PRO A 248 19.64 -5.87 10.88
C PRO A 248 18.50 -4.86 10.99
N VAL A 249 17.54 -5.15 11.88
CA VAL A 249 16.49 -4.20 12.24
C VAL A 249 17.11 -3.04 13.01
N ARG A 250 16.85 -1.82 12.55
CA ARG A 250 17.30 -0.57 13.18
C ARG A 250 16.09 0.16 13.76
N GLN A 251 16.20 0.63 14.99
CA GLN A 251 15.08 1.28 15.70
C GLN A 251 15.27 2.79 15.79
N VAL A 252 14.18 3.52 15.59
CA VAL A 252 14.11 4.94 15.95
C VAL A 252 14.25 5.07 17.46
N PRO A 253 15.07 5.98 18.00
CA PRO A 253 15.12 6.24 19.44
C PRO A 253 13.73 6.57 19.99
N LEU A 254 13.22 5.72 20.89
CA LEU A 254 11.84 5.79 21.35
C LEU A 254 11.42 7.19 21.88
N PRO A 255 12.24 7.88 22.70
CA PRO A 255 11.86 9.22 23.18
C PRO A 255 11.66 10.21 22.02
N ALA A 256 12.53 10.20 21.01
CA ALA A 256 12.43 11.07 19.86
C ALA A 256 11.18 10.75 19.01
N LEU A 257 10.88 9.45 18.83
CA LEU A 257 9.65 9.03 18.14
C LEU A 257 8.40 9.53 18.87
N LEU A 258 8.30 9.29 20.19
CA LEU A 258 7.12 9.68 20.98
C LEU A 258 6.92 11.19 20.98
N GLU A 259 7.99 11.98 21.01
CA GLU A 259 7.92 13.43 20.86
C GLU A 259 7.32 13.83 19.51
N GLN A 260 7.76 13.22 18.43
CA GLN A 260 7.24 13.49 17.10
C GLN A 260 5.77 13.05 16.94
N LEU A 261 5.40 11.90 17.50
CA LEU A 261 4.01 11.44 17.51
C LEU A 261 3.11 12.41 18.29
N GLN A 262 3.62 12.97 19.41
CA GLN A 262 2.89 14.00 20.17
C GLN A 262 2.66 15.25 19.32
N ARG A 263 3.69 15.75 18.63
CA ARG A 263 3.56 16.91 17.73
C ARG A 263 2.53 16.68 16.62
N LEU A 264 2.51 15.48 16.04
CA LEU A 264 1.50 15.10 15.04
C LEU A 264 0.08 15.08 15.63
N LEU A 265 -0.11 14.54 16.83
CA LEU A 265 -1.39 14.58 17.56
C LEU A 265 -1.83 16.02 17.84
N ASP A 266 -0.92 16.88 18.30
CA ASP A 266 -1.19 18.30 18.57
C ASP A 266 -1.60 19.06 17.31
N ARG A 267 -1.07 18.67 16.14
CA ARG A 267 -1.47 19.18 14.82
C ARG A 267 -2.79 18.60 14.30
N GLY A 268 -3.41 17.67 15.05
CA GLY A 268 -4.72 17.11 14.74
C GLY A 268 -4.71 15.87 13.84
N VAL A 269 -3.59 15.17 13.71
CA VAL A 269 -3.52 13.88 13.01
C VAL A 269 -4.38 12.87 13.72
N LYS A 270 -5.27 12.21 12.96
CA LYS A 270 -6.19 11.18 13.48
C LYS A 270 -5.88 9.78 13.00
N GLN A 271 -5.20 9.64 11.87
CA GLN A 271 -4.91 8.36 11.26
C GLN A 271 -3.41 8.17 11.08
N PHE A 272 -2.87 7.17 11.76
CA PHE A 272 -1.46 6.81 11.70
C PHE A 272 -1.32 5.43 11.07
N LYS A 273 -0.46 5.31 10.06
CA LYS A 273 -0.05 4.01 9.54
C LYS A 273 1.44 3.81 9.79
N PHE A 274 1.75 2.85 10.64
CA PHE A 274 3.12 2.39 10.83
C PHE A 274 3.55 1.57 9.62
N VAL A 275 4.75 1.84 9.13
CA VAL A 275 5.34 1.13 8.00
C VAL A 275 6.33 0.05 8.42
N ASP A 276 6.49 -0.14 9.72
CA ASP A 276 7.25 -1.24 10.33
C ASP A 276 6.70 -2.58 9.85
N ARG A 277 7.56 -3.46 9.35
CA ARG A 277 7.15 -4.79 8.85
C ARG A 277 6.84 -5.79 9.95
N THR A 278 7.27 -5.50 11.15
CA THR A 278 7.20 -6.40 12.31
C THR A 278 7.04 -5.59 13.59
N PHE A 279 5.95 -4.82 13.68
CA PHE A 279 5.71 -3.90 14.80
C PHE A 279 5.90 -4.56 16.17
N ASN A 280 5.39 -5.80 16.35
CA ASN A 280 5.50 -6.56 17.58
C ASN A 280 6.80 -7.37 17.74
N LEU A 281 7.87 -7.00 17.02
CA LEU A 281 9.18 -7.63 17.17
C LEU A 281 9.83 -7.27 18.51
N ASN A 282 9.91 -5.98 18.83
CA ASN A 282 10.39 -5.47 20.10
C ASN A 282 9.18 -5.16 21.00
N ILE A 283 8.93 -6.04 21.96
CA ILE A 283 7.73 -5.97 22.80
C ILE A 283 7.69 -4.71 23.66
N ASP A 284 8.83 -4.26 24.19
CA ASP A 284 8.88 -3.07 25.05
C ASP A 284 8.58 -1.79 24.27
N VAL A 285 9.12 -1.67 23.06
CA VAL A 285 8.84 -0.54 22.16
C VAL A 285 7.38 -0.55 21.73
N SER A 286 6.85 -1.71 21.32
CA SER A 286 5.44 -1.85 20.91
C SER A 286 4.49 -1.50 22.06
N LYS A 287 4.81 -1.98 23.27
CA LYS A 287 4.07 -1.66 24.49
C LYS A 287 4.05 -0.15 24.73
N ALA A 288 5.21 0.50 24.74
CA ALA A 288 5.31 1.93 25.00
C ALA A 288 4.53 2.76 23.96
N ILE A 289 4.57 2.38 22.68
CA ILE A 289 3.82 3.07 21.62
C ILE A 289 2.30 2.88 21.79
N LEU A 290 1.86 1.66 22.12
CA LEU A 290 0.43 1.39 22.35
C LEU A 290 -0.07 2.12 23.59
N GLU A 291 0.68 2.10 24.72
CA GLU A 291 0.35 2.86 25.92
C GLU A 291 0.27 4.37 25.65
N PHE A 292 1.24 4.92 24.90
CA PHE A 292 1.25 6.33 24.48
C PHE A 292 -0.04 6.72 23.74
N PHE A 293 -0.48 5.91 22.78
CA PHE A 293 -1.70 6.19 22.02
C PHE A 293 -2.97 5.93 22.84
N LEU A 294 -2.99 4.92 23.72
CA LEU A 294 -4.13 4.62 24.59
C LEU A 294 -4.42 5.77 25.54
N GLU A 295 -3.38 6.32 26.17
CA GLU A 295 -3.48 7.48 27.08
C GLU A 295 -4.02 8.74 26.38
N ARG A 296 -3.73 8.90 25.08
CA ARG A 296 -4.07 10.10 24.27
C ARG A 296 -5.22 9.85 23.31
N TYR A 297 -5.88 8.70 23.45
CA TYR A 297 -6.95 8.33 22.55
C TYR A 297 -8.10 9.35 22.56
N GLN A 298 -8.55 9.72 21.37
CA GLN A 298 -9.77 10.48 21.16
C GLN A 298 -10.64 9.81 20.09
N PRO A 299 -11.97 9.94 20.16
CA PRO A 299 -12.85 9.40 19.13
C PRO A 299 -12.44 9.84 17.73
N GLY A 300 -12.20 8.86 16.86
CA GLY A 300 -11.72 9.07 15.50
C GLY A 300 -10.24 8.86 15.29
N HIS A 301 -9.47 8.62 16.34
CA HIS A 301 -8.10 8.12 16.18
C HIS A 301 -8.13 6.68 15.65
N PHE A 302 -7.24 6.41 14.70
CA PHE A 302 -7.09 5.13 14.04
C PHE A 302 -5.61 4.82 13.82
N PHE A 303 -5.16 3.65 14.29
CA PHE A 303 -3.77 3.23 14.26
C PHE A 303 -3.65 1.90 13.54
N HIS A 304 -2.83 1.86 12.50
CA HIS A 304 -2.60 0.69 11.67
C HIS A 304 -1.16 0.18 11.86
N PHE A 305 -1.00 -1.13 12.15
CA PHE A 305 0.27 -1.80 12.35
C PHE A 305 0.35 -3.10 11.55
N GLU A 306 1.56 -3.44 11.06
CA GLU A 306 1.86 -4.76 10.50
C GLU A 306 2.44 -5.67 11.61
N MET A 307 1.84 -6.85 11.80
CA MET A 307 2.11 -7.71 12.94
C MET A 307 2.70 -9.07 12.53
N ILE A 308 3.62 -9.58 13.34
CA ILE A 308 4.02 -10.98 13.29
C ILE A 308 2.87 -11.83 13.84
N PRO A 309 2.33 -12.81 13.07
CA PRO A 309 1.06 -13.47 13.40
C PRO A 309 1.08 -14.32 14.67
N ASP A 310 2.21 -14.97 14.98
CA ASP A 310 2.36 -15.91 16.10
C ASP A 310 3.07 -15.33 17.33
N ARG A 311 3.23 -13.99 17.36
CA ARG A 311 3.92 -13.30 18.45
C ARG A 311 3.04 -12.23 19.09
N LEU A 312 2.17 -12.63 19.99
CA LEU A 312 1.31 -11.72 20.74
C LEU A 312 1.30 -12.12 22.24
N PRO A 313 2.35 -11.73 23.02
CA PRO A 313 2.43 -12.08 24.43
C PRO A 313 1.35 -11.38 25.24
N GLU A 314 1.08 -11.91 26.43
CA GLU A 314 0.03 -11.44 27.33
C GLU A 314 0.14 -9.94 27.64
N SER A 315 1.36 -9.42 27.79
CA SER A 315 1.59 -7.99 28.05
C SER A 315 1.07 -7.07 26.94
N LEU A 316 1.11 -7.51 25.66
CA LEU A 316 0.50 -6.78 24.55
C LEU A 316 -1.01 -7.02 24.48
N ARG A 317 -1.49 -8.25 24.70
CA ARG A 317 -2.93 -8.59 24.72
C ARG A 317 -3.68 -7.68 25.69
N GLN A 318 -3.17 -7.50 26.91
CA GLN A 318 -3.78 -6.67 27.97
C GLN A 318 -3.91 -5.19 27.58
N ILE A 319 -2.98 -4.67 26.78
CA ILE A 319 -3.05 -3.27 26.33
C ILE A 319 -4.01 -3.16 25.14
N ILE A 320 -3.90 -4.07 24.18
CA ILE A 320 -4.73 -4.09 22.97
C ILE A 320 -6.21 -4.20 23.33
N ALA A 321 -6.56 -5.04 24.32
CA ALA A 321 -7.94 -5.20 24.79
C ALA A 321 -8.56 -3.92 25.40
N LYS A 322 -7.74 -2.95 25.79
CA LYS A 322 -8.23 -1.67 26.35
C LYS A 322 -8.61 -0.65 25.27
N PHE A 323 -8.21 -0.86 24.02
CA PHE A 323 -8.55 0.07 22.96
C PHE A 323 -10.03 -0.02 22.59
N PRO A 324 -10.68 1.11 22.33
CA PRO A 324 -12.05 1.12 21.83
C PRO A 324 -12.16 0.40 20.47
N PRO A 325 -13.32 -0.25 20.20
CA PRO A 325 -13.54 -0.93 18.93
C PRO A 325 -13.27 -0.02 17.72
N GLY A 326 -12.50 -0.55 16.76
CA GLY A 326 -12.12 0.14 15.53
C GLY A 326 -10.99 1.16 15.67
N ALA A 327 -10.41 1.34 16.85
CA ALA A 327 -9.22 2.20 17.03
C ALA A 327 -7.96 1.58 16.42
N LEU A 328 -7.85 0.25 16.46
CA LEU A 328 -6.69 -0.49 15.94
C LEU A 328 -7.05 -1.29 14.69
N GLN A 329 -6.13 -1.32 13.74
CA GLN A 329 -6.09 -2.29 12.66
C GLN A 329 -4.75 -3.00 12.65
N PHE A 330 -4.79 -4.33 12.55
CA PHE A 330 -3.59 -5.15 12.38
C PHE A 330 -3.60 -5.81 11.01
N GLU A 331 -2.53 -5.56 10.25
CA GLU A 331 -2.23 -6.29 9.02
C GLU A 331 -1.37 -7.48 9.40
N VAL A 332 -1.87 -8.69 9.12
CA VAL A 332 -1.29 -9.95 9.59
C VAL A 332 -0.96 -10.83 8.40
N GLY A 333 0.31 -10.89 8.06
CA GLY A 333 0.76 -11.72 6.95
C GLY A 333 0.78 -13.21 7.33
N VAL A 334 -0.22 -13.97 6.93
CA VAL A 334 -0.26 -15.44 7.04
C VAL A 334 0.47 -16.09 5.87
N GLN A 335 0.18 -15.64 4.66
CA GLN A 335 0.71 -16.01 3.37
C GLN A 335 0.28 -17.41 2.90
N THR A 336 0.50 -18.46 3.69
CA THR A 336 0.05 -19.83 3.49
C THR A 336 -0.11 -20.52 4.84
N PHE A 337 -1.01 -21.50 4.92
CA PHE A 337 -1.12 -22.43 6.05
C PHE A 337 -0.40 -23.76 5.80
N ASN A 338 0.24 -23.93 4.65
CA ASN A 338 1.00 -25.12 4.33
C ASN A 338 2.42 -24.99 4.90
N GLU A 339 2.78 -25.87 5.84
CA GLU A 339 4.08 -25.85 6.51
C GLU A 339 5.26 -26.09 5.57
N GLU A 340 5.10 -27.00 4.60
CA GLU A 340 6.16 -27.31 3.62
C GLU A 340 6.42 -26.10 2.72
N ILE A 341 5.36 -25.47 2.23
CA ILE A 341 5.46 -24.23 1.42
C ILE A 341 6.05 -23.10 2.26
N GLY A 342 5.57 -22.93 3.50
CA GLY A 342 6.13 -21.95 4.43
C GLY A 342 7.63 -22.15 4.64
N ALA A 343 8.09 -23.39 4.82
CA ALA A 343 9.50 -23.73 4.94
C ALA A 343 10.29 -23.42 3.65
N ALA A 344 9.73 -23.77 2.48
CA ALA A 344 10.36 -23.54 1.17
C ALA A 344 10.61 -22.05 0.90
N ILE A 345 9.68 -21.16 1.25
CA ILE A 345 9.81 -19.71 1.09
C ILE A 345 10.43 -19.01 2.31
N LYS A 346 11.04 -19.77 3.22
CA LYS A 346 11.63 -19.29 4.49
C LYS A 346 10.69 -18.49 5.39
N ARG A 347 9.40 -18.76 5.32
CA ARG A 347 8.42 -18.20 6.23
C ARG A 347 7.96 -19.26 7.22
N ARG A 348 8.68 -19.37 8.33
CA ARG A 348 8.33 -20.28 9.42
C ARG A 348 7.49 -19.55 10.45
N GLN A 349 6.34 -20.10 10.80
CA GLN A 349 5.41 -19.57 11.80
C GLN A 349 4.76 -20.70 12.59
N ASN A 350 4.34 -20.42 13.82
CA ASN A 350 3.61 -21.36 14.66
C ASN A 350 2.11 -21.17 14.45
N TYR A 351 1.47 -22.09 13.73
CA TYR A 351 0.05 -21.96 13.37
C TYR A 351 -0.90 -22.08 14.57
N GLU A 352 -0.58 -22.84 15.61
CA GLU A 352 -1.41 -22.92 16.81
C GLU A 352 -1.46 -21.57 17.52
N ARG A 353 -0.28 -20.92 17.70
CA ARG A 353 -0.21 -19.59 18.28
C ARG A 353 -0.87 -18.53 17.40
N LEU A 354 -0.70 -18.63 16.10
CA LEU A 354 -1.37 -17.76 15.14
C LEU A 354 -2.88 -17.82 15.33
N GLU A 355 -3.46 -19.03 15.34
CA GLU A 355 -4.90 -19.20 15.53
C GLU A 355 -5.38 -18.73 16.90
N ASP A 356 -4.63 -18.99 17.96
CA ASP A 356 -4.92 -18.51 19.31
C ASP A 356 -4.94 -16.96 19.33
N ASN A 357 -3.96 -16.32 18.69
CA ASN A 357 -3.92 -14.87 18.56
C ASN A 357 -5.12 -14.32 17.75
N PHE A 358 -5.52 -14.99 16.66
CA PHE A 358 -6.72 -14.60 15.90
C PHE A 358 -7.98 -14.73 16.74
N ARG A 359 -8.15 -15.85 17.50
CA ARG A 359 -9.31 -16.04 18.41
C ARG A 359 -9.35 -14.95 19.48
N PHE A 360 -8.23 -14.65 20.12
CA PHE A 360 -8.14 -13.55 21.08
C PHE A 360 -8.53 -12.22 20.44
N LEU A 361 -7.88 -11.82 19.36
CA LEU A 361 -8.16 -10.55 18.68
C LEU A 361 -9.62 -10.44 18.25
N ARG A 362 -10.22 -11.54 17.84
CA ARG A 362 -11.58 -11.58 17.30
C ARG A 362 -12.65 -11.53 18.37
N HIS A 363 -12.44 -12.21 19.52
CA HIS A 363 -13.46 -12.39 20.55
C HIS A 363 -13.29 -11.48 21.75
N GLU A 364 -12.07 -11.03 22.04
CA GLU A 364 -11.75 -10.26 23.25
C GLU A 364 -11.38 -8.80 22.95
N THR A 365 -11.29 -8.42 21.68
CA THR A 365 -10.91 -7.05 21.30
C THR A 365 -11.81 -6.49 20.19
N GLY A 366 -11.72 -5.16 19.99
CA GLY A 366 -12.34 -4.47 18.88
C GLY A 366 -11.39 -4.19 17.70
N VAL A 367 -10.28 -4.94 17.60
CA VAL A 367 -9.29 -4.77 16.53
C VAL A 367 -9.86 -5.20 15.18
N HIS A 368 -9.60 -4.39 14.16
CA HIS A 368 -9.85 -4.76 12.77
C HIS A 368 -8.68 -5.60 12.24
N ILE A 369 -8.94 -6.87 11.93
CA ILE A 369 -7.92 -7.80 11.44
C ILE A 369 -7.97 -7.81 9.91
N HIS A 370 -6.83 -7.49 9.29
CA HIS A 370 -6.58 -7.62 7.86
C HIS A 370 -5.53 -8.73 7.69
N ALA A 371 -5.92 -9.86 7.10
CA ALA A 371 -5.04 -11.01 6.96
C ALA A 371 -4.66 -11.25 5.50
N ASP A 372 -3.40 -11.63 5.23
CA ASP A 372 -2.86 -11.78 3.89
C ASP A 372 -2.59 -13.24 3.54
N LEU A 373 -3.00 -13.65 2.34
CA LEU A 373 -2.63 -14.90 1.67
C LEU A 373 -2.01 -14.61 0.31
N ILE A 374 -1.07 -15.44 -0.15
CA ILE A 374 -0.43 -15.30 -1.45
C ILE A 374 -0.75 -16.50 -2.33
N VAL A 375 -1.33 -16.23 -3.50
CA VAL A 375 -1.56 -17.20 -4.58
C VAL A 375 -0.31 -17.35 -5.43
N GLY A 376 0.04 -18.58 -5.80
CA GLY A 376 1.10 -18.87 -6.76
C GLY A 376 2.47 -19.05 -6.13
N LEU A 377 2.54 -19.32 -4.83
CA LEU A 377 3.79 -19.69 -4.15
C LEU A 377 4.38 -20.98 -4.76
N PRO A 378 5.71 -21.12 -4.79
CA PRO A 378 6.36 -22.31 -5.34
C PRO A 378 5.95 -23.56 -4.57
N GLY A 379 5.49 -24.60 -5.28
CA GLY A 379 5.06 -25.87 -4.70
C GLY A 379 3.63 -25.89 -4.15
N GLU A 380 2.92 -24.75 -4.09
CA GLU A 380 1.55 -24.71 -3.57
C GLU A 380 0.52 -25.04 -4.65
N THR A 381 -0.33 -26.05 -4.37
CA THR A 381 -1.45 -26.43 -5.24
C THR A 381 -2.67 -25.54 -5.01
N LEU A 382 -3.62 -25.57 -5.95
CA LEU A 382 -4.91 -24.90 -5.80
C LEU A 382 -5.66 -25.40 -4.55
N GLU A 383 -5.63 -26.70 -4.29
CA GLU A 383 -6.32 -27.33 -3.17
C GLU A 383 -5.70 -26.94 -1.82
N SER A 384 -4.35 -26.84 -1.77
CA SER A 384 -3.63 -26.35 -0.58
C SER A 384 -4.02 -24.91 -0.27
N PHE A 385 -4.00 -24.05 -1.29
CA PHE A 385 -4.44 -22.64 -1.14
C PHE A 385 -5.90 -22.55 -0.71
N ALA A 386 -6.79 -23.34 -1.32
CA ALA A 386 -8.22 -23.39 -0.99
C ALA A 386 -8.45 -23.77 0.48
N ALA A 387 -7.76 -24.80 0.96
CA ALA A 387 -7.84 -25.23 2.36
C ALA A 387 -7.32 -24.13 3.32
N GLY A 388 -6.24 -23.46 2.95
CA GLY A 388 -5.70 -22.32 3.72
C GLY A 388 -6.67 -21.13 3.78
N PHE A 389 -7.32 -20.80 2.66
CA PHE A 389 -8.34 -19.77 2.61
C PHE A 389 -9.55 -20.10 3.49
N ASP A 390 -10.06 -21.36 3.42
CA ASP A 390 -11.17 -21.81 4.23
C ASP A 390 -10.85 -21.80 5.72
N ARG A 391 -9.61 -22.19 6.08
CA ARG A 391 -9.10 -22.11 7.45
C ARG A 391 -9.08 -20.65 7.95
N LEU A 392 -8.66 -19.71 7.11
CA LEU A 392 -8.66 -18.29 7.46
C LEU A 392 -10.07 -17.72 7.58
N ILE A 393 -11.02 -18.13 6.72
CA ILE A 393 -12.45 -17.77 6.86
C ILE A 393 -12.99 -18.22 8.23
N ALA A 394 -12.63 -19.42 8.68
CA ALA A 394 -13.06 -19.94 9.99
C ALA A 394 -12.49 -19.14 11.17
N LEU A 395 -11.32 -18.50 11.02
CA LEU A 395 -10.74 -17.60 12.03
C LEU A 395 -11.40 -16.22 12.04
N GLY A 396 -12.16 -15.88 11.03
CA GLY A 396 -13.06 -14.72 10.96
C GLY A 396 -12.40 -13.34 10.95
N PRO A 397 -11.27 -13.08 10.26
CA PRO A 397 -10.79 -11.72 10.09
C PRO A 397 -11.81 -10.87 9.35
N GLN A 398 -11.79 -9.56 9.53
CA GLN A 398 -12.68 -8.66 8.80
C GLN A 398 -12.33 -8.55 7.32
N GLU A 399 -11.05 -8.70 6.98
CA GLU A 399 -10.57 -8.66 5.61
C GLU A 399 -9.55 -9.78 5.36
N ILE A 400 -9.64 -10.39 4.18
CA ILE A 400 -8.62 -11.33 3.69
C ILE A 400 -8.08 -10.76 2.38
N GLN A 401 -6.84 -10.31 2.37
CA GLN A 401 -6.18 -9.92 1.14
C GLN A 401 -5.65 -11.17 0.43
N VAL A 402 -6.19 -11.45 -0.73
CA VAL A 402 -5.69 -12.49 -1.63
C VAL A 402 -4.70 -11.84 -2.59
N GLY A 403 -3.42 -11.89 -2.24
CA GLY A 403 -2.34 -11.38 -3.07
C GLY A 403 -1.95 -12.36 -4.17
N ILE A 404 -1.68 -11.87 -5.38
CA ILE A 404 -1.04 -12.66 -6.42
C ILE A 404 0.47 -12.47 -6.29
N LEU A 405 1.25 -13.56 -6.27
CA LEU A 405 2.70 -13.49 -6.13
C LEU A 405 3.30 -12.57 -7.19
N LYS A 406 4.17 -11.68 -6.74
CA LYS A 406 4.91 -10.75 -7.60
C LYS A 406 6.40 -11.05 -7.54
N ARG A 407 7.07 -10.99 -8.68
CA ARG A 407 8.52 -11.02 -8.74
C ARG A 407 9.05 -9.62 -8.44
N LEU A 408 9.36 -9.36 -7.19
CA LEU A 408 10.03 -8.13 -6.78
C LEU A 408 11.54 -8.26 -7.03
N ARG A 409 12.15 -7.23 -7.61
CA ARG A 409 13.58 -7.23 -7.96
C ARG A 409 14.46 -7.42 -6.73
N GLY A 410 15.50 -8.23 -6.86
CA GLY A 410 16.42 -8.55 -5.78
C GLY A 410 15.94 -9.62 -4.81
N THR A 411 14.66 -10.01 -4.84
CA THR A 411 14.16 -11.04 -3.92
C THR A 411 14.61 -12.44 -4.31
N PRO A 412 14.93 -13.30 -3.31
CA PRO A 412 15.41 -14.67 -3.56
C PRO A 412 14.39 -15.61 -4.23
N ILE A 413 13.14 -15.19 -4.40
CA ILE A 413 12.06 -16.01 -5.00
C ILE A 413 12.43 -16.57 -6.37
N VAL A 414 13.29 -15.87 -7.11
CA VAL A 414 13.79 -16.28 -8.43
C VAL A 414 14.48 -17.64 -8.45
N ARG A 415 15.01 -18.10 -7.32
CA ARG A 415 15.67 -19.42 -7.22
C ARG A 415 14.72 -20.59 -7.47
N HIS A 416 13.40 -20.34 -7.33
CA HIS A 416 12.35 -21.32 -7.56
C HIS A 416 11.88 -21.40 -9.02
N ASP A 417 12.31 -20.46 -9.87
CA ASP A 417 11.77 -20.32 -11.23
C ASP A 417 11.97 -21.57 -12.07
N ALA A 418 13.17 -22.17 -12.02
CA ALA A 418 13.48 -23.37 -12.82
C ALA A 418 12.71 -24.60 -12.33
N GLU A 419 12.74 -24.88 -11.02
CA GLU A 419 12.10 -26.07 -10.42
C GLU A 419 10.59 -26.06 -10.59
N TRP A 420 9.97 -24.90 -10.33
CA TRP A 420 8.51 -24.74 -10.35
C TRP A 420 8.00 -24.13 -11.65
N GLN A 421 8.86 -23.95 -12.67
CA GLN A 421 8.50 -23.40 -13.98
C GLN A 421 7.69 -22.10 -13.84
N MET A 422 8.16 -21.19 -12.97
CA MET A 422 7.45 -19.96 -12.66
C MET A 422 7.61 -18.95 -13.80
N ILE A 423 6.51 -18.47 -14.33
CA ILE A 423 6.48 -17.47 -15.40
C ILE A 423 5.74 -16.24 -14.89
N TYR A 424 6.42 -15.10 -14.93
CA TYR A 424 5.89 -13.81 -14.50
C TYR A 424 5.57 -12.89 -15.66
N ASN A 425 4.66 -11.96 -15.44
CA ASN A 425 4.42 -10.87 -16.36
C ASN A 425 5.69 -10.00 -16.46
N PRO A 426 6.22 -9.73 -17.68
CA PRO A 426 7.38 -8.85 -17.84
C PRO A 426 7.08 -7.40 -17.46
N HIS A 427 5.80 -7.01 -17.47
CA HIS A 427 5.34 -5.68 -17.11
C HIS A 427 4.91 -5.58 -15.65
N PRO A 428 5.20 -4.47 -14.96
CA PRO A 428 4.69 -4.22 -13.63
C PRO A 428 3.16 -4.38 -13.52
N PRO A 429 2.70 -4.94 -12.43
CA PRO A 429 3.39 -5.26 -11.18
C PRO A 429 4.06 -6.65 -11.14
N CYS A 430 4.49 -7.21 -12.25
CA CYS A 430 5.26 -8.46 -12.37
C CYS A 430 4.61 -9.66 -11.66
N GLU A 431 3.28 -9.77 -11.80
CA GLU A 431 2.52 -10.88 -11.21
C GLU A 431 2.82 -12.21 -11.89
N ILE A 432 2.78 -13.30 -11.12
CA ILE A 432 2.92 -14.65 -11.68
C ILE A 432 1.77 -14.96 -12.65
N LEU A 433 2.12 -15.47 -13.82
CA LEU A 433 1.17 -15.85 -14.87
C LEU A 433 0.81 -17.33 -14.80
N ARG A 434 1.78 -18.17 -14.45
CA ARG A 434 1.61 -19.62 -14.23
C ARG A 434 2.82 -20.21 -13.50
N ASN A 435 2.64 -21.38 -12.92
CA ASN A 435 3.73 -22.24 -12.48
C ASN A 435 3.45 -23.70 -12.86
N LYS A 436 4.27 -24.63 -12.39
CA LYS A 436 4.16 -26.08 -12.67
C LYS A 436 2.81 -26.67 -12.24
N LEU A 437 2.18 -26.15 -11.18
CA LEU A 437 0.98 -26.69 -10.54
C LEU A 437 -0.30 -25.92 -10.89
N ILE A 438 -0.18 -24.66 -11.25
CA ILE A 438 -1.30 -23.77 -11.58
C ILE A 438 -1.05 -23.19 -12.97
N ASP A 439 -1.87 -23.59 -13.93
CA ASP A 439 -1.80 -23.09 -15.29
C ASP A 439 -2.28 -21.64 -15.43
N PHE A 440 -2.05 -21.05 -16.60
CA PHE A 440 -2.41 -19.66 -16.87
C PHE A 440 -3.92 -19.39 -16.70
N ALA A 441 -4.76 -20.29 -17.19
CA ALA A 441 -6.22 -20.10 -17.13
C ALA A 441 -6.72 -20.10 -15.67
N THR A 442 -6.22 -21.04 -14.87
CA THR A 442 -6.51 -21.12 -13.44
C THR A 442 -5.95 -19.90 -12.69
N MET A 443 -4.74 -19.44 -13.02
CA MET A 443 -4.17 -18.23 -12.41
C MET A 443 -5.02 -16.99 -12.71
N GLN A 444 -5.56 -16.85 -13.93
CA GLN A 444 -6.48 -15.76 -14.26
C GLN A 444 -7.82 -15.86 -13.50
N ARG A 445 -8.32 -17.08 -13.25
CA ARG A 445 -9.50 -17.29 -12.39
C ARG A 445 -9.22 -16.82 -10.95
N LEU A 446 -8.05 -17.17 -10.40
CA LEU A 446 -7.64 -16.77 -9.05
C LEU A 446 -7.43 -15.26 -8.94
N ARG A 447 -6.90 -14.62 -9.99
CA ARG A 447 -6.80 -13.15 -10.07
C ARG A 447 -8.19 -12.48 -10.06
N ARG A 448 -9.16 -13.03 -10.79
CA ARG A 448 -10.55 -12.56 -10.74
C ARG A 448 -11.18 -12.81 -9.37
N PHE A 449 -10.95 -13.99 -8.78
CA PHE A 449 -11.36 -14.29 -7.42
C PHE A 449 -10.87 -13.23 -6.43
N ALA A 450 -9.58 -12.91 -6.43
CA ALA A 450 -8.98 -11.91 -5.55
C ALA A 450 -9.64 -10.53 -5.71
N ARG A 451 -9.90 -10.10 -6.95
CA ARG A 451 -10.57 -8.81 -7.23
C ARG A 451 -12.02 -8.79 -6.75
N TYR A 452 -12.79 -9.85 -7.00
CA TYR A 452 -14.17 -9.92 -6.54
C TYR A 452 -14.26 -10.13 -5.04
N TRP A 453 -13.30 -10.86 -4.46
CA TRP A 453 -13.20 -10.98 -3.00
C TRP A 453 -13.00 -9.62 -2.34
N ASP A 454 -12.13 -8.77 -2.89
CA ASP A 454 -11.95 -7.39 -2.39
C ASP A 454 -13.24 -6.56 -2.48
N MET A 455 -14.04 -6.73 -3.56
CA MET A 455 -15.28 -5.99 -3.76
C MET A 455 -16.46 -6.51 -2.92
N VAL A 456 -16.50 -7.80 -2.60
CA VAL A 456 -17.59 -8.46 -1.88
C VAL A 456 -17.17 -8.79 -0.46
N GLY A 457 -16.22 -9.70 -0.26
CA GLY A 457 -15.78 -10.18 1.06
C GLY A 457 -15.20 -9.09 1.95
N ASN A 458 -14.29 -8.27 1.38
CA ASN A 458 -13.55 -7.28 2.15
C ASN A 458 -14.21 -5.90 2.25
N SER A 459 -15.20 -5.59 1.42
CA SER A 459 -15.70 -4.21 1.29
C SER A 459 -16.51 -3.70 2.48
N GLY A 460 -16.98 -4.61 3.34
CA GLY A 460 -17.92 -4.32 4.42
C GLY A 460 -19.33 -3.97 3.93
N ASN A 461 -19.61 -4.11 2.62
CA ASN A 461 -20.96 -3.88 2.07
C ASN A 461 -21.81 -5.15 2.03
N PHE A 462 -21.24 -6.33 2.30
CA PHE A 462 -21.85 -7.65 2.16
C PHE A 462 -21.49 -8.58 3.33
N VAL A 463 -21.37 -8.03 4.55
CA VAL A 463 -20.89 -8.78 5.73
C VAL A 463 -21.78 -9.98 6.05
N GLU A 464 -23.11 -9.80 5.97
CA GLU A 464 -24.08 -10.86 6.21
C GLU A 464 -24.43 -11.63 4.94
N SER A 465 -24.34 -11.01 3.76
CA SER A 465 -24.69 -11.64 2.49
C SER A 465 -23.59 -12.54 1.93
N THR A 466 -22.31 -12.22 2.18
CA THR A 466 -21.18 -13.01 1.66
C THR A 466 -21.23 -14.46 2.14
N PRO A 467 -21.50 -14.79 3.42
CA PRO A 467 -21.62 -16.16 3.89
C PRO A 467 -22.73 -16.98 3.22
N LEU A 468 -23.76 -16.35 2.65
CA LEU A 468 -24.81 -17.06 1.92
C LEU A 468 -24.28 -17.76 0.65
N ILE A 469 -23.15 -17.31 0.12
CA ILE A 469 -22.51 -17.91 -1.07
C ILE A 469 -22.10 -19.37 -0.83
N TRP A 470 -21.73 -19.75 0.38
CA TRP A 470 -21.37 -21.14 0.73
C TRP A 470 -22.38 -21.87 1.59
N GLY A 471 -23.61 -21.32 1.71
CA GLY A 471 -24.74 -22.03 2.29
C GLY A 471 -24.70 -22.20 3.81
N VAL A 472 -23.83 -21.48 4.52
CA VAL A 472 -23.86 -21.45 5.98
C VAL A 472 -24.87 -20.39 6.42
N ALA A 473 -26.14 -20.78 6.57
CA ALA A 473 -27.02 -20.10 7.47
C ALA A 473 -26.44 -20.28 8.88
N GLN A 474 -25.60 -19.36 9.34
CA GLN A 474 -25.32 -19.24 10.76
C GLN A 474 -26.66 -18.91 11.41
N ALA A 475 -27.25 -19.93 12.02
CA ALA A 475 -28.46 -19.83 12.81
C ALA A 475 -28.20 -18.93 14.01
N SER A 476 -28.38 -17.62 13.82
CA SER A 476 -28.83 -16.75 14.91
C SER A 476 -30.30 -17.09 15.16
N GLY A 477 -30.52 -18.11 16.02
CA GLY A 477 -31.73 -18.33 16.77
C GLY A 477 -33.05 -18.45 16.01
N LEU A 478 -33.20 -19.46 15.12
CA LEU A 478 -34.52 -19.99 14.69
C LEU A 478 -34.31 -21.35 14.01
N CYS A 479 -34.11 -22.39 14.79
CA CYS A 479 -34.42 -23.76 14.42
C CYS A 479 -34.58 -24.61 15.69
N GLU A 480 -35.76 -24.50 16.31
CA GLU A 480 -36.36 -25.62 17.02
C GLU A 480 -37.08 -26.42 15.95
N ASN A 481 -36.45 -27.47 15.44
CA ASN A 481 -37.07 -28.74 15.10
C ASN A 481 -35.97 -29.75 14.71
N LYS A 482 -35.57 -30.52 15.71
CA LYS A 482 -34.83 -31.77 15.52
C LYS A 482 -35.87 -32.82 15.06
N ASN A 483 -35.75 -33.28 13.82
CA ASN A 483 -36.09 -34.62 13.35
C ASN A 483 -36.39 -34.56 11.84
N ASP A 484 -35.35 -34.68 11.04
CA ASP A 484 -35.34 -35.36 9.74
C ASP A 484 -33.88 -35.40 9.22
N PHE A 485 -33.12 -36.34 9.71
CA PHE A 485 -31.84 -36.73 9.10
C PHE A 485 -32.02 -38.02 8.33
N THR A 486 -32.39 -37.92 7.05
CA THR A 486 -32.12 -38.99 6.08
C THR A 486 -30.93 -38.55 5.23
N ASP A 487 -29.81 -39.13 5.56
CA ASP A 487 -28.64 -39.52 4.82
C ASP A 487 -28.43 -38.94 3.40
N GLN A 488 -27.88 -37.69 3.35
CA GLN A 488 -26.96 -37.30 2.29
C GLN A 488 -25.77 -36.61 2.99
N ARG A 489 -24.61 -37.29 2.98
CA ARG A 489 -23.35 -36.79 3.48
C ARG A 489 -23.09 -35.43 2.85
N SER A 490 -23.43 -34.34 3.53
CA SER A 490 -23.06 -32.98 3.15
C SER A 490 -21.54 -32.85 3.26
N VAL A 491 -20.86 -32.92 2.13
CA VAL A 491 -19.48 -32.46 2.01
C VAL A 491 -19.49 -31.00 2.52
N PRO A 492 -18.67 -30.65 3.51
CA PRO A 492 -18.61 -29.25 3.95
C PRO A 492 -18.34 -28.37 2.72
N HIS A 493 -19.26 -27.47 2.39
CA HIS A 493 -19.09 -26.60 1.23
C HIS A 493 -17.94 -25.64 1.49
N SER A 494 -16.78 -25.90 0.85
CA SER A 494 -15.61 -25.03 0.92
C SER A 494 -15.99 -23.58 0.53
N PRO A 495 -15.84 -22.61 1.42
CA PRO A 495 -16.03 -21.18 1.12
C PRO A 495 -15.25 -20.75 -0.12
N PHE A 496 -14.00 -21.20 -0.25
CA PHE A 496 -13.18 -20.92 -1.42
C PHE A 496 -13.83 -21.37 -2.72
N HIS A 497 -14.20 -22.65 -2.82
CA HIS A 497 -14.76 -23.18 -4.06
C HIS A 497 -16.14 -22.61 -4.37
N ALA A 498 -16.95 -22.31 -3.35
CA ALA A 498 -18.22 -21.65 -3.53
C ALA A 498 -18.04 -20.22 -4.08
N PHE A 499 -17.12 -19.46 -3.50
CA PHE A 499 -16.83 -18.10 -3.98
C PHE A 499 -16.13 -18.12 -5.36
N LEU A 500 -15.30 -19.12 -5.67
CA LEU A 500 -14.70 -19.26 -6.99
C LEU A 500 -15.78 -19.48 -8.07
N ARG A 501 -16.81 -20.32 -7.79
CA ARG A 501 -17.98 -20.47 -8.69
C ARG A 501 -18.72 -19.15 -8.89
N PHE A 502 -18.97 -18.40 -7.81
CA PHE A 502 -19.56 -17.07 -7.89
C PHE A 502 -18.71 -16.11 -8.74
N SER A 503 -17.40 -16.12 -8.53
CA SER A 503 -16.45 -15.30 -9.29
C SER A 503 -16.49 -15.61 -10.79
N ASP A 504 -16.51 -16.88 -11.17
CA ASP A 504 -16.61 -17.32 -12.57
C ASP A 504 -17.96 -16.91 -13.20
N TRP A 505 -19.05 -17.12 -12.47
CA TRP A 505 -20.38 -16.71 -12.88
C TRP A 505 -20.49 -15.18 -13.07
N LEU A 506 -19.98 -14.41 -12.11
CA LEU A 506 -19.98 -12.94 -12.16
C LEU A 506 -19.17 -12.41 -13.36
N TYR A 507 -18.02 -13.03 -13.64
CA TYR A 507 -17.21 -12.67 -14.80
C TYR A 507 -17.90 -12.99 -16.11
N ALA A 508 -18.56 -14.15 -16.22
CA ALA A 508 -19.35 -14.50 -17.39
C ALA A 508 -20.49 -13.51 -17.69
N ARG A 509 -21.07 -12.91 -16.64
CA ARG A 509 -22.18 -11.92 -16.74
C ARG A 509 -21.69 -10.50 -17.06
N THR A 510 -20.52 -10.12 -16.60
CA THR A 510 -20.08 -8.71 -16.63
C THR A 510 -18.89 -8.47 -17.54
N SER A 511 -18.03 -9.46 -17.77
CA SER A 511 -16.72 -9.36 -18.42
C SER A 511 -15.83 -8.26 -17.78
N ARG A 512 -16.07 -7.88 -16.52
CA ARG A 512 -15.40 -6.80 -15.80
C ARG A 512 -14.94 -7.26 -14.43
N THR A 513 -13.75 -6.85 -14.05
CA THR A 513 -13.15 -7.09 -12.72
C THR A 513 -13.07 -5.85 -11.85
N ASP A 514 -13.55 -4.71 -12.34
CA ASP A 514 -13.57 -3.43 -11.64
C ASP A 514 -14.74 -2.56 -12.13
N SER A 515 -14.90 -1.40 -11.48
CA SER A 515 -15.89 -0.37 -11.89
C SER A 515 -17.34 -0.88 -11.95
N ILE A 516 -17.70 -1.90 -11.16
CA ILE A 516 -19.07 -2.37 -10.99
C ILE A 516 -19.72 -1.52 -9.90
N ALA A 517 -20.78 -0.78 -10.24
CA ALA A 517 -21.53 0.02 -9.27
C ALA A 517 -22.11 -0.87 -8.16
N LEU A 518 -22.09 -0.40 -6.89
CA LEU A 518 -22.51 -1.20 -5.74
C LEU A 518 -23.91 -1.81 -5.91
N VAL A 519 -24.91 -1.03 -6.31
CA VAL A 519 -26.28 -1.54 -6.49
C VAL A 519 -26.31 -2.63 -7.56
N ARG A 520 -25.56 -2.46 -8.66
CA ARG A 520 -25.46 -3.48 -9.70
C ARG A 520 -24.78 -4.76 -9.20
N LEU A 521 -23.74 -4.64 -8.37
CA LEU A 521 -23.09 -5.79 -7.75
C LEU A 521 -24.03 -6.51 -6.78
N MET A 522 -24.85 -5.76 -6.04
CA MET A 522 -25.91 -6.32 -5.18
C MET A 522 -26.97 -7.09 -5.98
N GLU A 523 -27.45 -6.51 -7.09
CA GLU A 523 -28.39 -7.19 -7.99
C GLU A 523 -27.83 -8.52 -8.50
N LEU A 524 -26.58 -8.52 -8.95
CA LEU A 524 -25.92 -9.72 -9.45
C LEU A 524 -25.72 -10.77 -8.34
N LEU A 525 -25.33 -10.36 -7.14
CA LEU A 525 -25.22 -11.29 -6.01
C LEU A 525 -26.60 -11.85 -5.63
N PHE A 526 -27.66 -11.02 -5.63
CA PHE A 526 -29.03 -11.47 -5.40
C PHE A 526 -29.47 -12.50 -6.44
N GLU A 527 -29.23 -12.22 -7.73
CA GLU A 527 -29.53 -13.16 -8.83
C GLU A 527 -28.78 -14.49 -8.64
N PHE A 528 -27.48 -14.46 -8.31
CA PHE A 528 -26.70 -15.67 -8.05
C PHE A 528 -27.29 -16.49 -6.89
N LEU A 529 -27.59 -15.85 -5.77
CA LEU A 529 -28.13 -16.53 -4.58
C LEU A 529 -29.53 -17.11 -4.81
N THR A 530 -30.41 -16.39 -5.52
CA THR A 530 -31.81 -16.80 -5.68
C THR A 530 -32.07 -17.68 -6.91
N VAL A 531 -31.36 -17.45 -8.00
CA VAL A 531 -31.55 -18.17 -9.26
C VAL A 531 -30.60 -19.38 -9.37
N GLU A 532 -29.29 -19.14 -9.19
CA GLU A 532 -28.28 -20.20 -9.35
C GLU A 532 -28.24 -21.14 -8.12
N GLN A 533 -28.26 -20.58 -6.91
CA GLN A 533 -28.25 -21.38 -5.67
C GLN A 533 -29.65 -21.73 -5.16
N LYS A 534 -30.72 -21.13 -5.72
CA LYS A 534 -32.13 -21.41 -5.38
C LYS A 534 -32.48 -21.12 -3.92
N LEU A 535 -31.82 -20.13 -3.29
CA LEU A 535 -32.18 -19.67 -1.96
C LEU A 535 -33.50 -18.88 -2.01
N ASP A 536 -34.25 -18.87 -0.91
CA ASP A 536 -35.47 -18.07 -0.79
C ASP A 536 -35.14 -16.58 -0.93
N ALA A 537 -35.80 -15.93 -1.89
CA ALA A 537 -35.55 -14.54 -2.25
C ALA A 537 -35.81 -13.55 -1.10
N LYS A 538 -36.82 -13.82 -0.25
CA LYS A 538 -37.18 -12.90 0.82
C LYS A 538 -36.10 -12.80 1.92
N PRO A 539 -35.63 -13.89 2.56
CA PRO A 539 -34.52 -13.82 3.52
C PRO A 539 -33.24 -13.23 2.92
N VAL A 540 -32.93 -13.56 1.65
CA VAL A 540 -31.78 -12.99 0.95
C VAL A 540 -31.92 -11.48 0.81
N ALA A 541 -33.09 -10.98 0.40
CA ALA A 541 -33.38 -9.55 0.26
C ALA A 541 -33.27 -8.81 1.60
N GLU A 542 -33.81 -9.38 2.68
CA GLU A 542 -33.73 -8.82 4.04
C GLU A 542 -32.27 -8.73 4.52
N THR A 543 -31.47 -9.75 4.29
CA THR A 543 -30.03 -9.77 4.63
C THR A 543 -29.26 -8.70 3.85
N MET A 544 -29.47 -8.62 2.54
CA MET A 544 -28.82 -7.62 1.69
C MET A 544 -29.25 -6.19 2.04
N TRP A 545 -30.50 -6.01 2.47
CA TRP A 545 -30.97 -4.72 2.95
C TRP A 545 -30.25 -4.28 4.22
N ARG A 546 -30.05 -5.17 5.20
CA ARG A 546 -29.26 -4.88 6.41
C ARG A 546 -27.82 -4.48 6.05
N ASP A 547 -27.18 -5.22 5.15
CA ASP A 547 -25.84 -4.87 4.67
C ASP A 547 -25.79 -3.49 3.98
N TYR A 548 -26.79 -3.16 3.18
CA TYR A 548 -26.88 -1.87 2.51
C TYR A 548 -27.02 -0.70 3.51
N GLN A 549 -27.82 -0.91 4.54
CA GLN A 549 -28.01 0.06 5.64
C GLN A 549 -26.74 0.28 6.47
N ARG A 550 -25.89 -0.74 6.66
CA ARG A 550 -24.56 -0.60 7.32
C ARG A 550 -23.72 0.50 6.68
N GLY A 551 -23.81 0.67 5.38
CA GLY A 551 -23.14 1.74 4.64
C GLY A 551 -23.73 3.15 4.85
N GLY A 552 -24.70 3.30 5.75
CA GLY A 552 -25.42 4.57 6.00
C GLY A 552 -26.38 4.97 4.87
N ARG A 553 -26.88 4.00 4.09
CA ARG A 553 -27.81 4.20 2.98
C ARG A 553 -29.21 3.86 3.41
N HIS A 554 -30.20 4.64 2.94
CA HIS A 554 -31.60 4.49 3.34
C HIS A 554 -32.56 4.44 2.14
N ASP A 555 -32.05 4.67 0.93
CA ASP A 555 -32.78 4.53 -0.33
C ASP A 555 -32.87 3.05 -0.70
N LYS A 556 -34.10 2.49 -0.74
CA LYS A 556 -34.27 1.07 -1.10
C LYS A 556 -33.92 0.84 -2.57
N PRO A 557 -32.93 -0.06 -2.88
CA PRO A 557 -32.67 -0.47 -4.25
C PRO A 557 -33.92 -1.06 -4.92
N GLY A 558 -34.11 -0.73 -6.21
CA GLY A 558 -35.34 -1.11 -6.94
C GLY A 558 -35.65 -2.61 -6.87
N PHE A 559 -34.66 -3.47 -7.03
CA PHE A 559 -34.79 -4.93 -7.05
C PHE A 559 -35.19 -5.55 -5.69
N LEU A 560 -35.01 -4.83 -4.57
CA LEU A 560 -35.40 -5.31 -3.24
C LEU A 560 -36.79 -4.90 -2.82
N LYS A 561 -37.46 -3.97 -3.52
CA LYS A 561 -38.73 -3.36 -3.09
C LYS A 561 -39.86 -4.38 -2.93
N ASP A 562 -39.93 -5.36 -3.82
CA ASP A 562 -41.00 -6.36 -3.84
C ASP A 562 -40.87 -7.39 -2.68
N PHE A 563 -39.72 -7.49 -2.06
CA PHE A 563 -39.42 -8.45 -0.99
C PHE A 563 -39.44 -7.82 0.40
N LEU A 564 -39.32 -6.49 0.50
CA LEU A 564 -39.18 -5.79 1.77
C LEU A 564 -40.51 -5.09 2.15
N LYS A 565 -40.99 -5.35 3.36
CA LYS A 565 -42.14 -4.62 3.91
C LYS A 565 -41.85 -3.11 3.96
N GLU A 566 -42.90 -2.29 3.84
CA GLU A 566 -42.79 -0.85 4.10
C GLU A 566 -42.48 -0.62 5.58
N GLU A 567 -41.23 -0.38 5.90
CA GLU A 567 -40.80 0.10 7.21
C GLU A 567 -40.78 1.63 7.21
N THR A 568 -41.36 2.21 8.26
CA THR A 568 -41.29 3.65 8.55
C THR A 568 -39.80 4.01 8.77
N VAL A 569 -39.25 4.79 7.85
CA VAL A 569 -37.88 5.28 7.92
C VAL A 569 -37.70 6.16 9.14
N VAL A 570 -37.03 5.68 10.16
CA VAL A 570 -36.59 6.51 11.30
C VAL A 570 -35.37 7.33 10.85
N PRO A 571 -35.45 8.68 10.85
CA PRO A 571 -34.33 9.51 10.45
C PRO A 571 -33.22 9.39 11.48
N ARG A 572 -32.15 8.65 11.17
CA ARG A 572 -30.93 8.69 11.97
C ARG A 572 -30.12 9.96 11.63
N ARG A 573 -29.69 10.69 12.66
CA ARG A 573 -28.77 11.83 12.54
C ARG A 573 -27.52 11.42 11.75
N LYS A 574 -27.17 12.20 10.74
CA LYS A 574 -25.92 12.06 9.96
C LYS A 574 -24.72 12.41 10.86
N THR A 575 -24.23 11.48 11.63
CA THR A 575 -22.89 11.57 12.19
C THR A 575 -21.93 11.03 11.14
N LYS A 576 -20.98 11.85 10.68
CA LYS A 576 -19.87 11.35 9.85
C LYS A 576 -19.15 10.27 10.66
N PRO A 577 -18.91 9.06 10.10
CA PRO A 577 -18.14 8.07 10.81
C PRO A 577 -16.75 8.65 11.09
N ALA A 578 -16.33 8.60 12.35
CA ALA A 578 -15.01 9.07 12.78
C ALA A 578 -13.86 8.19 12.24
N LEU A 579 -14.17 6.98 11.79
CA LEU A 579 -13.24 5.96 11.28
C LEU A 579 -13.20 5.92 9.75
N PRO A 580 -12.15 5.33 9.14
CA PRO A 580 -12.12 5.07 7.71
C PRO A 580 -13.37 4.29 7.28
N LYS A 581 -13.94 4.66 6.14
CA LYS A 581 -15.27 4.17 5.71
C LYS A 581 -15.39 2.65 5.61
N ARG A 582 -14.30 1.96 5.24
CA ARG A 582 -14.29 0.50 5.07
C ARG A 582 -14.34 -0.16 6.44
N GLN A 583 -13.47 0.23 7.36
CA GLN A 583 -13.42 -0.28 8.73
C GLN A 583 -14.73 -0.02 9.48
N ALA A 584 -15.29 1.18 9.33
CA ALA A 584 -16.57 1.55 9.95
C ALA A 584 -17.75 0.63 9.57
N ARG A 585 -17.74 -0.01 8.39
CA ARG A 585 -18.78 -0.94 7.96
C ARG A 585 -18.66 -2.32 8.58
N HIS A 586 -17.47 -2.71 9.01
CA HIS A 586 -17.21 -3.97 9.71
C HIS A 586 -17.50 -3.88 11.22
N LEU A 587 -17.63 -2.65 11.74
CA LEU A 587 -18.01 -2.41 13.14
C LEU A 587 -19.53 -2.37 13.23
N VAL A 588 -20.14 -3.41 13.75
CA VAL A 588 -21.54 -3.38 14.22
C VAL A 588 -21.70 -4.33 15.38
#